data_d8d9467179912891b55694846616994b
#
_entry.id   d8d9467179912891b55694846616994b
#
_cell.length_a   1.000
_cell.length_b   1.000
_cell.length_c   1.000
_cell.angle_alpha   90.00
_cell.angle_beta   90.00
_cell.angle_gamma   90.00
#
_symmetry.space_group_name_H-M   'P 1'
#
loop_
_entity.id
_entity.type
_entity.pdbx_description
1 polymer ?
#
loop_
_entity_poly.entity_id
_entity_poly.type
_entity_poly.pdbx_seq_one_letter_code
_entity_poly.pdbx_strand_id
1 'polypeptide(L)'
;MEMWQADTFDPVTIDRELGWAEEIGMNCMRVYLHHLVWETDKEGFKKRINEYLTIADKHHISTIFVFLDDCWNPVYQAGKQPEPQPGVHNSGWARDPGDLYYKGDTAVILPVLESYVKDILITFKDDKRIVLWDLYNEPGGSGGYRYGERSLPLLQKIFTWGRTVNPSQPLSAGVWDMSLTNLNKFQLENSDVITYHTYEGVNSHQQLIDTLKQYGRPMICTEYMACLLYTSDAADERSSV
;
A
#
# COMPACT_ATOMS: atom_id res chain seq x y z
N MET A 1 -6.14 -0.17 -7.77
CA MET A 1 -7.60 -0.41 -7.82
C MET A 1 -8.00 -1.36 -8.95
N GLU A 2 -7.56 -1.13 -10.18
CA GLU A 2 -7.99 -1.87 -11.38
C GLU A 2 -7.87 -3.40 -11.27
N MET A 3 -6.71 -3.92 -10.87
CA MET A 3 -6.49 -5.36 -10.74
C MET A 3 -7.50 -6.09 -9.84
N TRP A 4 -8.25 -5.37 -9.02
CA TRP A 4 -9.17 -5.96 -8.06
C TRP A 4 -10.64 -5.92 -8.48
N GLN A 5 -11.00 -5.21 -9.55
CA GLN A 5 -12.38 -5.12 -10.03
C GLN A 5 -12.78 -6.43 -10.75
N ALA A 6 -14.07 -6.76 -10.72
CA ALA A 6 -14.56 -8.03 -11.25
C ALA A 6 -14.35 -8.21 -12.76
N ASP A 7 -14.38 -7.11 -13.49
CA ASP A 7 -14.24 -7.06 -14.96
C ASP A 7 -12.78 -6.98 -15.45
N THR A 8 -11.84 -6.67 -14.55
CA THR A 8 -10.43 -6.49 -14.89
C THR A 8 -9.48 -7.42 -14.13
N PHE A 9 -10.00 -8.22 -13.19
CA PHE A 9 -9.21 -9.23 -12.48
C PHE A 9 -8.81 -10.35 -13.44
N ASP A 10 -7.51 -10.49 -13.69
CA ASP A 10 -6.95 -11.46 -14.62
C ASP A 10 -5.98 -12.43 -13.91
N PRO A 11 -6.47 -13.60 -13.44
CA PRO A 11 -5.63 -14.55 -12.74
C PRO A 11 -4.55 -15.18 -13.63
N VAL A 12 -4.76 -15.20 -14.95
CA VAL A 12 -3.77 -15.76 -15.91
C VAL A 12 -2.56 -14.82 -16.00
N THR A 13 -2.80 -13.53 -16.12
CA THR A 13 -1.72 -12.54 -16.11
C THR A 13 -1.03 -12.49 -14.74
N ILE A 14 -1.77 -12.53 -13.64
CA ILE A 14 -1.21 -12.58 -12.27
C ILE A 14 -0.30 -13.81 -12.11
N ASP A 15 -0.73 -14.99 -12.51
CA ASP A 15 0.04 -16.24 -12.44
C ASP A 15 1.36 -16.14 -13.25
N ARG A 16 1.27 -15.63 -14.46
CA ARG A 16 2.43 -15.41 -15.33
C ARG A 16 3.44 -14.44 -14.71
N GLU A 17 2.98 -13.30 -14.23
CA GLU A 17 3.86 -12.25 -13.71
C GLU A 17 4.48 -12.62 -12.36
N LEU A 18 3.76 -13.33 -11.51
CA LEU A 18 4.31 -13.89 -10.28
C LEU A 18 5.33 -15.02 -10.58
N GLY A 19 5.11 -15.79 -11.64
CA GLY A 19 6.11 -16.74 -12.15
C GLY A 19 7.43 -16.05 -12.55
N TRP A 20 7.36 -14.95 -13.28
CA TRP A 20 8.56 -14.15 -13.60
C TRP A 20 9.25 -13.58 -12.36
N ALA A 21 8.47 -13.15 -11.37
CA ALA A 21 9.00 -12.67 -10.10
C ALA A 21 9.74 -13.77 -9.33
N GLU A 22 9.18 -14.98 -9.26
CA GLU A 22 9.82 -16.15 -8.68
C GLU A 22 11.15 -16.49 -9.40
N GLU A 23 11.17 -16.50 -10.74
CA GLU A 23 12.34 -16.78 -11.55
C GLU A 23 13.53 -15.85 -11.25
N ILE A 24 13.27 -14.59 -10.90
CA ILE A 24 14.32 -13.63 -10.52
C ILE A 24 14.57 -13.58 -9.00
N GLY A 25 13.98 -14.50 -8.23
CA GLY A 25 14.24 -14.69 -6.80
C GLY A 25 13.43 -13.77 -5.88
N MET A 26 12.35 -13.13 -6.35
CA MET A 26 11.43 -12.41 -5.49
C MET A 26 10.61 -13.41 -4.66
N ASN A 27 10.43 -13.12 -3.37
CA ASN A 27 9.71 -13.97 -2.44
C ASN A 27 8.60 -13.24 -1.66
N CYS A 28 8.41 -11.96 -1.93
CA CYS A 28 7.37 -11.14 -1.31
C CYS A 28 6.91 -10.05 -2.28
N MET A 29 5.58 -9.83 -2.35
CA MET A 29 4.96 -8.73 -3.08
C MET A 29 4.24 -7.78 -2.13
N ARG A 30 4.37 -6.49 -2.37
CA ARG A 30 3.59 -5.44 -1.70
C ARG A 30 2.47 -4.99 -2.63
N VAL A 31 1.22 -5.20 -2.22
CA VAL A 31 0.04 -5.08 -3.08
C VAL A 31 -1.01 -4.18 -2.43
N TYR A 32 -1.49 -3.20 -3.17
CA TYR A 32 -2.45 -2.20 -2.70
C TYR A 32 -3.88 -2.69 -2.87
N LEU A 33 -4.65 -2.60 -1.80
CA LEU A 33 -6.11 -2.76 -1.80
C LEU A 33 -6.79 -1.41 -2.06
N HIS A 34 -8.13 -1.39 -2.16
CA HIS A 34 -8.87 -0.14 -2.33
C HIS A 34 -10.30 -0.28 -1.82
N HIS A 35 -10.73 0.64 -0.92
CA HIS A 35 -12.05 0.56 -0.28
C HIS A 35 -13.21 0.58 -1.29
N LEU A 36 -13.10 1.35 -2.38
CA LEU A 36 -14.17 1.46 -3.37
C LEU A 36 -14.48 0.13 -4.07
N VAL A 37 -13.45 -0.70 -4.33
CA VAL A 37 -13.65 -2.05 -4.90
C VAL A 37 -14.37 -2.95 -3.88
N TRP A 38 -13.95 -2.87 -2.60
CA TRP A 38 -14.64 -3.58 -1.52
C TRP A 38 -16.09 -3.10 -1.37
N GLU A 39 -16.36 -1.80 -1.40
CA GLU A 39 -17.71 -1.26 -1.26
C GLU A 39 -18.63 -1.70 -2.40
N THR A 40 -18.10 -1.78 -3.63
CA THR A 40 -18.84 -2.19 -4.83
C THR A 40 -19.19 -3.69 -4.82
N ASP A 41 -18.27 -4.56 -4.37
CA ASP A 41 -18.42 -6.02 -4.41
C ASP A 41 -17.62 -6.69 -3.29
N LYS A 42 -18.11 -6.61 -2.06
CA LYS A 42 -17.43 -7.10 -0.86
C LYS A 42 -17.01 -8.56 -0.95
N GLU A 43 -17.94 -9.44 -1.30
CA GLU A 43 -17.69 -10.89 -1.34
C GLU A 43 -16.83 -11.29 -2.53
N GLY A 44 -17.04 -10.69 -3.70
CA GLY A 44 -16.20 -10.92 -4.87
C GLY A 44 -14.78 -10.40 -4.63
N PHE A 45 -14.60 -9.24 -4.01
CA PHE A 45 -13.30 -8.71 -3.67
C PHE A 45 -12.50 -9.66 -2.75
N LYS A 46 -13.12 -10.17 -1.68
CA LYS A 46 -12.49 -11.16 -0.79
C LYS A 46 -12.12 -12.47 -1.51
N LYS A 47 -12.97 -12.92 -2.45
CA LYS A 47 -12.65 -14.10 -3.29
C LYS A 47 -11.44 -13.85 -4.19
N ARG A 48 -11.36 -12.68 -4.83
CA ARG A 48 -10.21 -12.30 -5.67
C ARG A 48 -8.92 -12.16 -4.87
N ILE A 49 -8.99 -11.61 -3.65
CA ILE A 49 -7.84 -11.59 -2.73
C ILE A 49 -7.37 -13.02 -2.42
N ASN A 50 -8.30 -13.92 -2.08
CA ASN A 50 -7.94 -15.31 -1.79
C ASN A 50 -7.37 -16.05 -3.02
N GLU A 51 -7.89 -15.78 -4.22
CA GLU A 51 -7.36 -16.32 -5.48
C GLU A 51 -5.96 -15.81 -5.76
N TYR A 52 -5.73 -14.48 -5.64
CA TYR A 52 -4.40 -13.88 -5.73
C TYR A 52 -3.42 -14.55 -4.74
N LEU A 53 -3.80 -14.68 -3.47
CA LEU A 53 -2.96 -15.32 -2.46
C LEU A 53 -2.65 -16.78 -2.80
N THR A 54 -3.57 -17.49 -3.42
CA THR A 54 -3.36 -18.89 -3.85
C THR A 54 -2.35 -18.96 -5.00
N ILE A 55 -2.42 -18.02 -5.93
CA ILE A 55 -1.45 -17.93 -7.04
C ILE A 55 -0.07 -17.51 -6.50
N ALA A 56 -0.01 -16.53 -5.60
CA ALA A 56 1.24 -16.08 -5.00
C ALA A 56 1.93 -17.21 -4.21
N ASP A 57 1.18 -17.97 -3.41
CA ASP A 57 1.67 -19.12 -2.64
C ASP A 57 2.21 -20.25 -3.57
N LYS A 58 1.56 -20.49 -4.70
CA LYS A 58 2.05 -21.41 -5.74
C LYS A 58 3.45 -21.04 -6.24
N HIS A 59 3.77 -19.74 -6.30
CA HIS A 59 5.06 -19.18 -6.70
C HIS A 59 5.97 -18.88 -5.50
N HIS A 60 5.67 -19.39 -4.31
CA HIS A 60 6.45 -19.17 -3.09
C HIS A 60 6.61 -17.69 -2.72
N ILE A 61 5.64 -16.86 -3.07
CA ILE A 61 5.62 -15.43 -2.84
C ILE A 61 4.64 -15.10 -1.72
N SER A 62 5.13 -14.54 -0.64
CA SER A 62 4.33 -13.98 0.44
C SER A 62 3.80 -12.59 0.07
N THR A 63 2.79 -12.10 0.79
CA THR A 63 2.17 -10.82 0.46
C THR A 63 2.20 -9.84 1.63
N ILE A 64 2.50 -8.58 1.35
CA ILE A 64 2.22 -7.42 2.19
C ILE A 64 1.05 -6.68 1.55
N PHE A 65 -0.09 -6.59 2.22
CA PHE A 65 -1.20 -5.77 1.73
C PHE A 65 -1.16 -4.37 2.29
N VAL A 66 -1.42 -3.38 1.42
CA VAL A 66 -1.54 -1.97 1.76
C VAL A 66 -3.00 -1.56 1.72
N PHE A 67 -3.51 -0.93 2.79
CA PHE A 67 -4.92 -0.51 2.86
C PHE A 67 -5.14 0.89 2.29
N LEU A 68 -4.58 1.91 2.90
CA LEU A 68 -4.78 3.31 2.52
C LEU A 68 -3.53 3.89 1.85
N ASP A 69 -3.74 4.95 1.05
CA ASP A 69 -2.67 5.59 0.29
C ASP A 69 -2.94 7.08 0.08
N ASP A 70 -1.99 7.94 0.42
CA ASP A 70 -2.10 9.39 0.22
C ASP A 70 -1.39 9.89 -1.05
N CYS A 71 -0.97 8.97 -1.95
CA CYS A 71 -0.16 9.33 -3.11
C CYS A 71 -0.98 9.51 -4.38
N TRP A 72 -0.59 10.49 -5.20
CA TRP A 72 -1.06 10.79 -6.56
C TRP A 72 -2.53 11.25 -6.65
N ASN A 73 -3.36 10.65 -7.52
CA ASN A 73 -4.66 11.19 -7.90
C ASN A 73 -5.70 11.06 -6.76
N PRO A 74 -6.22 12.19 -6.25
CA PRO A 74 -7.15 12.18 -5.13
C PRO A 74 -8.61 11.87 -5.51
N VAL A 75 -8.91 11.84 -6.83
CA VAL A 75 -10.25 11.60 -7.38
C VAL A 75 -10.22 10.33 -8.22
N TYR A 76 -11.14 9.44 -7.95
CA TYR A 76 -11.27 8.14 -8.61
C TYR A 76 -12.72 7.69 -8.67
N GLN A 77 -13.00 6.70 -9.51
CA GLN A 77 -14.32 6.09 -9.65
C GLN A 77 -14.19 4.59 -9.91
N ALA A 78 -15.25 3.82 -9.59
CA ALA A 78 -15.34 2.42 -9.98
C ALA A 78 -15.53 2.28 -11.50
N GLY A 79 -15.23 1.09 -12.02
CA GLY A 79 -15.34 0.76 -13.44
C GLY A 79 -14.06 1.03 -14.22
N LYS A 80 -14.19 1.28 -15.51
CA LYS A 80 -13.04 1.47 -16.40
C LYS A 80 -12.16 2.62 -15.93
N GLN A 81 -10.89 2.32 -15.71
CA GLN A 81 -9.90 3.31 -15.34
C GLN A 81 -9.38 4.06 -16.56
N PRO A 82 -8.93 5.32 -16.43
CA PRO A 82 -8.29 6.03 -17.51
C PRO A 82 -7.00 5.33 -17.93
N GLU A 83 -6.70 5.39 -19.23
CA GLU A 83 -5.45 4.85 -19.75
C GLU A 83 -4.24 5.60 -19.14
N PRO A 84 -3.16 4.89 -18.78
CA PRO A 84 -1.94 5.53 -18.31
C PRO A 84 -1.38 6.49 -19.35
N GLN A 85 -0.87 7.64 -18.91
CA GLN A 85 -0.22 8.61 -19.79
C GLN A 85 1.26 8.25 -19.91
N PRO A 86 1.75 7.89 -21.12
CA PRO A 86 3.16 7.60 -21.32
C PRO A 86 4.09 8.73 -20.83
N GLY A 87 5.17 8.40 -20.16
CA GLY A 87 6.12 9.36 -19.60
C GLY A 87 5.61 10.16 -18.38
N VAL A 88 4.42 9.85 -17.87
CA VAL A 88 3.88 10.47 -16.66
C VAL A 88 3.83 9.43 -15.55
N HIS A 89 4.75 9.55 -14.61
CA HIS A 89 4.87 8.63 -13.48
C HIS A 89 3.55 8.53 -12.69
N ASN A 90 3.07 7.30 -12.48
CA ASN A 90 1.84 6.98 -11.73
C ASN A 90 0.58 7.74 -12.19
N SER A 91 0.47 8.06 -13.49
CA SER A 91 -0.64 8.85 -14.03
C SER A 91 -2.02 8.22 -13.84
N GLY A 92 -2.11 6.89 -13.73
CA GLY A 92 -3.34 6.15 -13.44
C GLY A 92 -3.50 5.74 -11.96
N TRP A 93 -2.56 6.10 -11.09
CA TRP A 93 -2.61 5.70 -9.69
C TRP A 93 -3.66 6.47 -8.91
N ALA A 94 -4.53 5.78 -8.17
CA ALA A 94 -5.60 6.36 -7.39
C ALA A 94 -5.33 6.21 -5.89
N ARG A 95 -5.48 7.31 -5.15
CA ARG A 95 -5.40 7.33 -3.67
C ARG A 95 -6.54 6.57 -3.02
N ASP A 96 -6.34 6.21 -1.77
CA ASP A 96 -7.38 5.67 -0.91
C ASP A 96 -7.26 6.25 0.52
N PRO A 97 -8.21 7.04 1.05
CA PRO A 97 -9.50 7.43 0.46
C PRO A 97 -9.50 8.77 -0.30
N GLY A 98 -8.37 9.44 -0.47
CA GLY A 98 -8.23 10.67 -1.23
C GLY A 98 -9.18 11.80 -0.79
N ASP A 99 -9.73 12.52 -1.77
CA ASP A 99 -10.61 13.68 -1.52
C ASP A 99 -11.90 13.34 -0.77
N LEU A 100 -12.36 12.10 -0.79
CA LEU A 100 -13.53 11.69 0.01
C LEU A 100 -13.31 11.92 1.52
N TYR A 101 -12.09 11.75 2.00
CA TYR A 101 -11.75 12.06 3.39
C TYR A 101 -11.37 13.52 3.60
N TYR A 102 -10.50 14.08 2.74
CA TYR A 102 -9.91 15.39 3.00
C TYR A 102 -10.81 16.58 2.63
N LYS A 103 -11.75 16.38 1.70
CA LYS A 103 -12.70 17.41 1.23
C LYS A 103 -14.17 17.02 1.41
N GLY A 104 -14.44 15.73 1.62
CA GLY A 104 -15.79 15.22 1.84
C GLY A 104 -16.25 15.28 3.30
N ASP A 105 -17.36 14.62 3.57
CA ASP A 105 -17.92 14.47 4.92
C ASP A 105 -17.28 13.26 5.61
N THR A 106 -16.45 13.51 6.59
CA THR A 106 -15.79 12.45 7.37
C THR A 106 -16.78 11.59 8.15
N ALA A 107 -17.96 12.10 8.50
CA ALA A 107 -19.01 11.29 9.15
C ALA A 107 -19.58 10.21 8.22
N VAL A 108 -19.49 10.40 6.91
CA VAL A 108 -19.91 9.41 5.91
C VAL A 108 -18.78 8.42 5.59
N ILE A 109 -17.57 8.90 5.30
CA ILE A 109 -16.51 8.02 4.82
C ILE A 109 -15.85 7.18 5.93
N LEU A 110 -15.72 7.70 7.15
CA LEU A 110 -15.05 6.97 8.22
C LEU A 110 -15.72 5.64 8.58
N PRO A 111 -17.07 5.52 8.69
CA PRO A 111 -17.72 4.22 8.91
C PRO A 111 -17.48 3.23 7.77
N VAL A 112 -17.39 3.70 6.53
CA VAL A 112 -17.09 2.86 5.36
C VAL A 112 -15.66 2.30 5.46
N LEU A 113 -14.68 3.17 5.72
CA LEU A 113 -13.27 2.76 5.87
C LEU A 113 -13.08 1.82 7.06
N GLU A 114 -13.73 2.08 8.19
CA GLU A 114 -13.69 1.17 9.35
C GLU A 114 -14.23 -0.21 9.00
N SER A 115 -15.39 -0.25 8.33
CA SER A 115 -16.02 -1.50 7.91
C SER A 115 -15.13 -2.27 6.92
N TYR A 116 -14.55 -1.57 5.95
CA TYR A 116 -13.62 -2.12 4.96
C TYR A 116 -12.39 -2.76 5.62
N VAL A 117 -11.68 -1.98 6.44
CA VAL A 117 -10.45 -2.44 7.09
C VAL A 117 -10.73 -3.63 8.01
N LYS A 118 -11.76 -3.54 8.83
CA LYS A 118 -12.13 -4.63 9.75
C LYS A 118 -12.59 -5.89 9.01
N ASP A 119 -13.39 -5.77 7.96
CA ASP A 119 -13.88 -6.93 7.20
C ASP A 119 -12.72 -7.70 6.55
N ILE A 120 -11.80 -7.00 5.91
CA ILE A 120 -10.62 -7.63 5.30
C ILE A 120 -9.71 -8.25 6.37
N LEU A 121 -9.39 -7.52 7.43
CA LEU A 121 -8.56 -8.04 8.52
C LEU A 121 -9.19 -9.26 9.20
N ILE A 122 -10.50 -9.25 9.49
CA ILE A 122 -11.21 -10.39 10.10
C ILE A 122 -11.17 -11.60 9.17
N THR A 123 -11.36 -11.40 7.88
CA THR A 123 -11.38 -12.48 6.88
C THR A 123 -10.03 -13.19 6.79
N PHE A 124 -8.92 -12.44 6.85
CA PHE A 124 -7.57 -12.95 6.60
C PHE A 124 -6.64 -12.91 7.83
N LYS A 125 -7.15 -12.68 9.03
CA LYS A 125 -6.36 -12.45 10.26
C LYS A 125 -5.37 -13.56 10.63
N ASP A 126 -5.59 -14.78 10.17
CA ASP A 126 -4.75 -15.94 10.48
C ASP A 126 -4.11 -16.55 9.21
N ASP A 127 -4.23 -15.87 8.07
CA ASP A 127 -3.70 -16.35 6.79
C ASP A 127 -2.18 -16.18 6.72
N LYS A 128 -1.45 -17.31 6.65
CA LYS A 128 0.01 -17.34 6.68
C LYS A 128 0.69 -16.87 5.39
N ARG A 129 -0.07 -16.71 4.30
CA ARG A 129 0.41 -16.15 3.03
C ARG A 129 0.62 -14.64 3.11
N ILE A 130 0.01 -13.99 4.12
CA ILE A 130 0.16 -12.57 4.42
C ILE A 130 1.18 -12.41 5.55
N VAL A 131 2.26 -11.68 5.29
CA VAL A 131 3.36 -11.52 6.25
C VAL A 131 3.29 -10.20 7.02
N LEU A 132 2.57 -9.20 6.50
CA LEU A 132 2.43 -7.90 7.13
C LEU A 132 1.20 -7.16 6.53
N TRP A 133 0.53 -6.39 7.36
CA TRP A 133 -0.46 -5.40 6.95
C TRP A 133 0.16 -4.01 7.01
N ASP A 134 0.34 -3.38 5.86
CA ASP A 134 0.72 -1.98 5.74
C ASP A 134 -0.57 -1.14 5.74
N LEU A 135 -0.82 -0.51 6.87
CA LEU A 135 -2.12 0.15 7.09
C LEU A 135 -2.28 1.43 6.27
N TYR A 136 -1.16 2.12 5.99
CA TYR A 136 -1.23 3.39 5.28
C TYR A 136 0.07 3.72 4.57
N ASN A 137 0.01 3.74 3.23
CA ASN A 137 1.13 4.17 2.40
C ASN A 137 1.30 5.68 2.45
N GLU A 138 2.52 6.11 2.79
CA GLU A 138 2.96 7.50 2.75
C GLU A 138 1.92 8.50 3.28
N PRO A 139 1.43 8.34 4.53
CA PRO A 139 0.50 9.29 5.09
C PRO A 139 1.10 10.69 5.08
N GLY A 140 0.29 11.69 4.69
CA GLY A 140 0.74 13.04 4.46
C GLY A 140 0.84 13.41 2.98
N GLY A 141 0.95 12.43 2.10
CA GLY A 141 0.80 12.57 0.66
C GLY A 141 2.04 13.04 -0.10
N SER A 142 2.18 12.53 -1.31
CA SER A 142 3.19 12.91 -2.31
C SER A 142 2.52 13.30 -3.64
N GLY A 143 3.32 13.56 -4.67
CA GLY A 143 2.81 13.77 -6.02
C GLY A 143 1.98 15.04 -6.22
N GLY A 144 2.37 16.15 -5.61
CA GLY A 144 1.74 17.46 -5.81
C GLY A 144 0.51 17.73 -4.91
N TYR A 145 0.04 16.73 -4.18
CA TYR A 145 -1.05 16.86 -3.23
C TYR A 145 -0.55 16.46 -1.83
N ARG A 146 -0.10 17.43 -1.06
CA ARG A 146 0.40 17.20 0.30
C ARG A 146 -0.67 17.52 1.32
N TYR A 147 -1.03 16.53 2.13
CA TYR A 147 -1.91 16.71 3.28
C TYR A 147 -1.11 16.93 4.58
N GLY A 148 0.16 16.50 4.60
CA GLY A 148 1.05 16.64 5.73
C GLY A 148 0.46 16.01 7.00
N GLU A 149 0.65 16.67 8.13
CA GLU A 149 0.16 16.18 9.43
C GLU A 149 -1.38 16.03 9.53
N ARG A 150 -2.15 16.49 8.53
CA ARG A 150 -3.60 16.29 8.47
C ARG A 150 -4.01 14.83 8.29
N SER A 151 -3.09 13.96 7.88
CA SER A 151 -3.32 12.52 7.78
C SER A 151 -3.25 11.80 9.14
N LEU A 152 -2.69 12.44 10.17
CA LEU A 152 -2.52 11.82 11.48
C LEU A 152 -3.82 11.29 12.10
N PRO A 153 -4.97 12.00 12.09
CA PRO A 153 -6.19 11.46 12.66
C PRO A 153 -6.70 10.18 11.98
N LEU A 154 -6.55 10.06 10.66
CA LEU A 154 -6.91 8.84 9.94
C LEU A 154 -5.94 7.70 10.23
N LEU A 155 -4.64 8.01 10.26
CA LEU A 155 -3.60 7.05 10.65
C LEU A 155 -3.87 6.47 12.05
N GLN A 156 -4.22 7.29 13.02
CA GLN A 156 -4.60 6.85 14.38
C GLN A 156 -5.83 5.93 14.38
N LYS A 157 -6.83 6.26 13.58
CA LYS A 157 -8.04 5.45 13.44
C LYS A 157 -7.75 4.08 12.84
N ILE A 158 -7.01 4.01 11.74
CA ILE A 158 -6.75 2.73 11.09
C ILE A 158 -5.92 1.79 11.98
N PHE A 159 -4.96 2.30 12.73
CA PHE A 159 -4.26 1.51 13.75
C PHE A 159 -5.21 1.02 14.84
N THR A 160 -6.12 1.89 15.33
CA THR A 160 -7.14 1.49 16.31
C THR A 160 -8.03 0.37 15.79
N TRP A 161 -8.49 0.46 14.54
CA TRP A 161 -9.29 -0.59 13.91
C TRP A 161 -8.51 -1.89 13.76
N GLY A 162 -7.26 -1.81 13.30
CA GLY A 162 -6.38 -2.98 13.17
C GLY A 162 -6.13 -3.66 14.50
N ARG A 163 -5.80 -2.91 15.55
CA ARG A 163 -5.59 -3.43 16.91
C ARG A 163 -6.87 -4.04 17.51
N THR A 164 -8.04 -3.51 17.17
CA THR A 164 -9.32 -4.08 17.62
C THR A 164 -9.56 -5.47 17.02
N VAL A 165 -9.18 -5.70 15.76
CA VAL A 165 -9.27 -7.03 15.11
C VAL A 165 -8.17 -7.96 15.62
N ASN A 166 -6.98 -7.43 15.91
CA ASN A 166 -5.83 -8.16 16.40
C ASN A 166 -5.42 -9.36 15.52
N PRO A 167 -5.07 -9.12 14.24
CA PRO A 167 -4.62 -10.19 13.35
C PRO A 167 -3.31 -10.82 13.85
N SER A 168 -3.01 -12.04 13.41
CA SER A 168 -1.75 -12.72 13.75
C SER A 168 -0.53 -12.11 13.04
N GLN A 169 -0.75 -11.39 11.96
CA GLN A 169 0.28 -10.68 11.22
C GLN A 169 0.59 -9.32 11.88
N PRO A 170 1.84 -8.83 11.78
CA PRO A 170 2.20 -7.51 12.27
C PRO A 170 1.48 -6.40 11.49
N LEU A 171 1.25 -5.27 12.17
CA LEU A 171 0.72 -4.04 11.60
C LEU A 171 1.83 -2.99 11.48
N SER A 172 1.87 -2.28 10.37
CA SER A 172 2.82 -1.21 10.11
C SER A 172 2.19 -0.07 9.31
N ALA A 173 2.88 1.06 9.27
CA ALA A 173 2.71 2.14 8.30
C ALA A 173 4.06 2.82 8.09
N GLY A 174 4.53 2.90 6.85
CA GLY A 174 5.90 3.28 6.53
C GLY A 174 6.22 4.77 6.75
N VAL A 175 7.36 5.05 7.38
CA VAL A 175 7.96 6.40 7.40
C VAL A 175 8.58 6.70 6.05
N TRP A 176 8.34 7.89 5.50
CA TRP A 176 8.84 8.26 4.17
C TRP A 176 9.37 9.70 4.09
N ASP A 177 8.78 10.64 4.80
CA ASP A 177 9.21 12.04 4.87
C ASP A 177 9.53 12.41 6.32
N MET A 178 10.82 12.51 6.64
CA MET A 178 11.31 12.77 7.99
C MET A 178 10.90 14.15 8.55
N SER A 179 10.37 15.04 7.72
CA SER A 179 9.84 16.34 8.16
C SER A 179 8.45 16.23 8.82
N LEU A 180 7.73 15.12 8.63
CA LEU A 180 6.41 14.85 9.19
C LEU A 180 6.51 14.29 10.62
N THR A 181 6.94 15.13 11.55
CA THR A 181 7.40 14.71 12.87
C THR A 181 6.35 14.00 13.72
N ASN A 182 5.08 14.45 13.72
CA ASN A 182 4.03 13.81 14.51
C ASN A 182 3.55 12.50 13.86
N LEU A 183 3.45 12.47 12.53
CA LEU A 183 3.15 11.24 11.78
C LEU A 183 4.23 10.20 12.04
N ASN A 184 5.50 10.55 11.83
CA ASN A 184 6.62 9.64 12.03
C ASN A 184 6.71 9.13 13.47
N LYS A 185 6.51 10.03 14.46
CA LYS A 185 6.46 9.61 15.86
C LYS A 185 5.38 8.55 16.08
N PHE A 186 4.16 8.80 15.59
CA PHE A 186 3.06 7.86 15.75
C PHE A 186 3.34 6.52 15.04
N GLN A 187 3.82 6.54 13.80
CA GLN A 187 4.18 5.34 13.03
C GLN A 187 5.23 4.51 13.78
N LEU A 188 6.31 5.16 14.22
CA LEU A 188 7.41 4.52 14.94
C LEU A 188 7.03 3.98 16.31
N GLU A 189 6.07 4.59 17.00
CA GLU A 189 5.59 4.12 18.31
C GLU A 189 4.59 2.96 18.21
N ASN A 190 3.83 2.86 17.08
CA ASN A 190 2.70 1.95 16.96
C ASN A 190 2.88 0.79 15.98
N SER A 191 3.86 0.83 15.07
CA SER A 191 4.15 -0.26 14.14
C SER A 191 4.86 -1.42 14.82
N ASP A 192 4.47 -2.65 14.53
CA ASP A 192 5.13 -3.87 15.03
C ASP A 192 6.47 -4.10 14.33
N VAL A 193 6.51 -3.82 13.03
CA VAL A 193 7.69 -3.79 12.18
C VAL A 193 7.83 -2.38 11.63
N ILE A 194 9.00 -1.80 11.68
CA ILE A 194 9.24 -0.47 11.10
C ILE A 194 9.39 -0.64 9.60
N THR A 195 8.42 -0.15 8.84
CA THR A 195 8.55 -0.01 7.39
C THR A 195 8.97 1.41 7.04
N TYR A 196 9.75 1.57 5.98
CA TYR A 196 10.22 2.88 5.55
C TYR A 196 10.50 2.92 4.06
N HIS A 197 10.46 4.14 3.50
CA HIS A 197 10.79 4.42 2.10
C HIS A 197 12.01 5.31 2.01
N THR A 198 12.84 5.08 1.01
CA THR A 198 13.94 5.99 0.67
C THR A 198 14.35 5.82 -0.78
N TYR A 199 14.38 6.94 -1.50
CA TYR A 199 14.86 7.03 -2.87
C TYR A 199 16.22 7.74 -2.96
N GLU A 200 16.82 7.99 -1.78
CA GLU A 200 18.07 8.70 -1.63
C GLU A 200 19.28 7.78 -1.87
N GLY A 201 20.44 8.39 -2.04
CA GLY A 201 21.69 7.66 -2.20
C GLY A 201 22.10 6.87 -0.94
N VAL A 202 23.07 5.97 -1.13
CA VAL A 202 23.52 4.98 -0.11
C VAL A 202 23.82 5.61 1.25
N ASN A 203 24.49 6.77 1.29
CA ASN A 203 24.86 7.42 2.57
C ASN A 203 23.62 7.89 3.34
N SER A 204 22.67 8.52 2.68
CA SER A 204 21.41 8.98 3.30
C SER A 204 20.58 7.79 3.74
N HIS A 205 20.52 6.72 2.95
CA HIS A 205 19.85 5.48 3.31
C HIS A 205 20.47 4.87 4.59
N GLN A 206 21.81 4.79 4.67
CA GLN A 206 22.49 4.28 5.87
C GLN A 206 22.18 5.13 7.11
N GLN A 207 22.17 6.48 6.99
CA GLN A 207 21.82 7.37 8.08
C GLN A 207 20.37 7.15 8.56
N LEU A 208 19.43 6.93 7.63
CA LEU A 208 18.04 6.61 7.98
C LEU A 208 17.97 5.27 8.73
N ILE A 209 18.65 4.23 8.26
CA ILE A 209 18.75 2.94 8.95
C ILE A 209 19.26 3.11 10.38
N ASP A 210 20.36 3.85 10.55
CA ASP A 210 20.97 4.07 11.87
C ASP A 210 20.04 4.84 12.81
N THR A 211 19.25 5.76 12.29
CA THR A 211 18.21 6.46 13.03
C THR A 211 17.07 5.52 13.44
N LEU A 212 16.59 4.68 12.53
CA LEU A 212 15.47 3.77 12.78
C LEU A 212 15.84 2.60 13.71
N LYS A 213 17.09 2.12 13.65
CA LYS A 213 17.60 1.05 14.55
C LYS A 213 17.43 1.36 16.03
N GLN A 214 17.39 2.64 16.42
CA GLN A 214 17.24 3.06 17.81
C GLN A 214 15.90 2.61 18.44
N TYR A 215 14.91 2.28 17.62
CA TYR A 215 13.61 1.78 18.08
C TYR A 215 13.60 0.30 18.46
N GLY A 216 14.69 -0.46 18.15
CA GLY A 216 14.87 -1.85 18.58
C GLY A 216 13.85 -2.84 18.00
N ARG A 217 13.23 -2.54 16.85
CA ARG A 217 12.26 -3.39 16.16
C ARG A 217 12.79 -3.85 14.80
N PRO A 218 12.26 -4.97 14.24
CA PRO A 218 12.55 -5.36 12.86
C PRO A 218 12.23 -4.21 11.89
N MET A 219 13.02 -4.10 10.81
CA MET A 219 12.86 -3.05 9.82
C MET A 219 12.78 -3.63 8.41
N ILE A 220 11.92 -3.06 7.57
CA ILE A 220 11.80 -3.41 6.15
C ILE A 220 11.78 -2.11 5.34
N CYS A 221 12.68 -1.98 4.38
CA CYS A 221 12.58 -0.95 3.36
C CYS A 221 11.57 -1.43 2.32
N THR A 222 10.39 -0.84 2.33
CA THR A 222 9.26 -1.25 1.47
C THR A 222 9.24 -0.55 0.12
N GLU A 223 9.97 0.55 -0.01
CA GLU A 223 10.21 1.23 -1.28
C GLU A 223 11.62 1.83 -1.29
N TYR A 224 12.39 1.49 -2.32
CA TYR A 224 13.73 2.06 -2.53
C TYR A 224 14.07 2.05 -4.01
N MET A 225 14.81 3.05 -4.45
CA MET A 225 15.63 3.05 -5.66
C MET A 225 16.52 4.28 -5.63
N ALA A 226 17.79 4.09 -5.81
CA ALA A 226 18.78 5.15 -5.69
C ALA A 226 18.82 6.12 -6.87
N CYS A 227 18.05 5.92 -7.94
CA CYS A 227 18.20 6.74 -9.13
C CYS A 227 16.87 7.17 -9.74
N LEU A 228 16.46 8.41 -9.44
CA LEU A 228 15.34 9.07 -10.10
C LEU A 228 15.50 9.16 -11.63
N LEU A 229 16.73 9.10 -12.15
CA LEU A 229 17.02 9.14 -13.58
C LEU A 229 16.71 7.78 -14.26
N TYR A 230 16.87 6.67 -13.54
CA TYR A 230 16.58 5.34 -14.10
C TYR A 230 15.12 4.91 -13.95
N THR A 231 14.40 5.44 -12.98
CA THR A 231 12.98 5.06 -12.79
C THR A 231 12.07 5.67 -13.84
N SER A 232 12.37 6.84 -14.37
CA SER A 232 11.67 7.40 -15.52
C SER A 232 11.97 6.64 -16.83
N ASP A 233 13.23 6.25 -17.04
CA ASP A 233 13.65 5.54 -18.25
C ASP A 233 13.15 4.08 -18.27
N ALA A 234 13.17 3.38 -17.15
CA ALA A 234 12.68 2.00 -17.08
C ALA A 234 11.17 1.88 -17.36
N ALA A 235 10.39 2.93 -17.09
CA ALA A 235 8.98 2.98 -17.46
C ALA A 235 8.79 3.29 -18.96
N ASP A 236 9.67 4.07 -19.56
CA ASP A 236 9.63 4.42 -20.97
C ASP A 236 10.12 3.29 -21.89
N GLU A 237 11.08 2.47 -21.45
CA GLU A 237 11.59 1.35 -22.26
C GLU A 237 10.56 0.23 -22.46
N ARG A 238 9.55 0.10 -21.60
CA ARG A 238 8.46 -0.88 -21.80
C ARG A 238 7.46 -0.49 -22.88
N SER A 239 7.45 0.74 -23.32
CA SER A 239 6.59 1.20 -24.43
C SER A 239 7.22 1.06 -25.81
N SER A 240 8.42 0.50 -25.92
CA SER A 240 9.15 0.35 -27.17
C SER A 240 9.42 -1.12 -27.60
N VAL A 241 8.69 -2.09 -27.02
CA VAL A 241 8.72 -3.48 -27.47
C VAL A 241 7.36 -3.95 -27.93
#